data_c59f1a4eb0bdf2b2cf7ed7e1eeff41bb
#
_entry.id   c59f1a4eb0bdf2b2cf7ed7e1eeff41bb
#
_cell.length_a   1.000
_cell.length_b   1.000
_cell.length_c   1.000
_cell.angle_alpha   90.00
_cell.angle_beta   90.00
_cell.angle_gamma   90.00
#
_symmetry.space_group_name_H-M   'P 1'
#
loop_
_entity.id
_entity.type
_entity.pdbx_description
1 polymer ?
#
loop_
_entity_poly.entity_id
_entity_poly.type
_entity_poly.pdbx_seq_one_letter_code
_entity_poly.pdbx_strand_id
1 'polypeptide(L)'
;EKADTLSATFDWHAADRSWEFKATPYYTRVADYIDAIQWNGTTNAPRAAAQTNQFTVLKFMNQSARLYGLDLSGRMPLAKTGLGEFGLKGLLNYTNGRNRDTGDGLYNIMPLNARLALTQKFVGWDNALEFVMVKGKHSGSDARNEMDTPGYGLVNLRASHSWKQVRLDFGIENLFDRLYYH
;
A
#
# COMPACT_ATOMS: atom_id res chain seq x y z
N GLU A 1 -8.73 14.15 17.40
CA GLU A 1 -8.42 14.14 15.96
C GLU A 1 -9.69 14.33 15.13
N LYS A 2 -9.60 15.15 14.08
CA LYS A 2 -10.67 15.34 13.10
C LYS A 2 -10.08 15.24 11.71
N ALA A 3 -10.63 14.36 10.88
CA ALA A 3 -10.18 14.15 9.51
C ALA A 3 -11.28 14.55 8.52
N ASP A 4 -10.92 15.37 7.55
CA ASP A 4 -11.77 15.74 6.42
C ASP A 4 -11.14 15.20 5.13
N THR A 5 -11.87 14.34 4.42
CA THR A 5 -11.38 13.69 3.20
C THR A 5 -12.22 14.06 1.99
N LEU A 6 -11.55 14.46 0.93
CA LEU A 6 -12.12 14.57 -0.40
C LEU A 6 -11.57 13.43 -1.26
N SER A 7 -12.46 12.68 -1.91
CA SER A 7 -12.09 11.64 -2.87
C SER A 7 -13.05 11.61 -4.05
N ALA A 8 -12.54 11.15 -5.19
CA ALA A 8 -13.35 10.94 -6.39
C ALA A 8 -12.97 9.59 -7.00
N THR A 9 -13.95 8.76 -7.34
CA THR A 9 -13.71 7.50 -8.01
C THR A 9 -14.15 7.59 -9.46
N PHE A 10 -13.22 7.31 -10.37
CA PHE A 10 -13.48 7.14 -11.78
C PHE A 10 -13.57 5.66 -12.07
N ASP A 11 -14.71 5.21 -12.61
CA ASP A 11 -14.97 3.81 -12.93
C ASP A 11 -15.22 3.69 -14.45
N TRP A 12 -14.28 3.02 -15.14
CA TRP A 12 -14.39 2.69 -16.55
C TRP A 12 -14.56 1.19 -16.69
N HIS A 13 -15.59 0.80 -17.40
CA HIS A 13 -15.88 -0.62 -17.59
C HIS A 13 -16.61 -0.89 -18.90
N ALA A 14 -16.52 -2.13 -19.39
CA ALA A 14 -17.38 -2.60 -20.46
C ALA A 14 -18.84 -2.66 -20.00
N ALA A 15 -19.79 -2.58 -20.92
CA ALA A 15 -21.21 -2.66 -20.60
C ALA A 15 -21.58 -3.98 -19.88
N ASP A 16 -20.93 -5.07 -20.24
CA ASP A 16 -21.05 -6.40 -19.62
C ASP A 16 -20.11 -6.63 -18.43
N ARG A 17 -19.34 -5.59 -18.00
CA ARG A 17 -18.32 -5.66 -16.96
C ARG A 17 -17.26 -6.74 -17.17
N SER A 18 -17.02 -7.15 -18.39
CA SER A 18 -15.95 -8.09 -18.74
C SER A 18 -14.57 -7.54 -18.38
N TRP A 19 -14.37 -6.23 -18.52
CA TRP A 19 -13.22 -5.52 -17.99
C TRP A 19 -13.67 -4.30 -17.18
N GLU A 20 -12.87 -3.93 -16.20
CA GLU A 20 -13.06 -2.70 -15.42
C GLU A 20 -11.72 -2.11 -15.00
N PHE A 21 -11.69 -0.79 -14.88
CA PHE A 21 -10.58 -0.02 -14.33
C PHE A 21 -11.13 1.08 -13.43
N LYS A 22 -10.58 1.20 -12.22
CA LYS A 22 -10.96 2.22 -11.25
C LYS A 22 -9.74 3.02 -10.82
N ALA A 23 -9.92 4.33 -10.70
CA ALA A 23 -8.94 5.24 -10.17
C ALA A 23 -9.59 6.12 -9.10
N THR A 24 -9.04 6.12 -7.90
CA THR A 24 -9.55 6.88 -6.77
C THR A 24 -8.44 7.75 -6.17
N PRO A 25 -8.24 8.98 -6.69
CA PRO A 25 -7.44 9.98 -5.99
C PRO A 25 -8.16 10.44 -4.73
N TYR A 26 -7.39 10.72 -3.69
CA TYR A 26 -7.90 11.26 -2.44
C TYR A 26 -6.95 12.28 -1.81
N TYR A 27 -7.53 13.17 -1.02
CA TYR A 27 -6.81 14.13 -0.21
C TYR A 27 -7.49 14.27 1.16
N THR A 28 -6.71 14.10 2.23
CA THR A 28 -7.18 14.17 3.62
C THR A 28 -6.41 15.25 4.38
N ARG A 29 -7.14 16.08 5.11
CA ARG A 29 -6.60 16.97 6.15
C ARG A 29 -6.97 16.41 7.50
N VAL A 30 -6.01 16.39 8.41
CA VAL A 30 -6.25 15.97 9.80
C VAL A 30 -5.87 17.12 10.71
N ALA A 31 -6.83 17.56 11.50
CA ALA A 31 -6.62 18.47 12.61
C ALA A 31 -6.43 17.66 13.89
N ASP A 32 -5.62 18.19 14.79
CA ASP A 32 -5.29 17.55 16.07
C ASP A 32 -4.72 16.11 15.90
N TYR A 33 -3.94 15.91 14.85
CA TYR A 33 -3.21 14.65 14.64
C TYR A 33 -2.17 14.48 15.73
N ILE A 34 -2.25 13.42 16.51
CA ILE A 34 -1.29 13.14 17.58
C ILE A 34 0.00 12.57 16.98
N ASP A 35 1.03 13.40 16.95
CA ASP A 35 2.34 13.01 16.40
C ASP A 35 3.45 13.21 17.44
N ALA A 36 4.53 12.43 17.27
CA ALA A 36 5.75 12.58 18.05
C ALA A 36 6.68 13.58 17.38
N ILE A 37 7.04 14.61 18.10
CA ILE A 37 8.05 15.58 17.68
C ILE A 37 9.31 15.47 18.53
N GLN A 38 10.45 15.77 17.93
CA GLN A 38 11.70 15.84 18.69
C GLN A 38 11.66 17.03 19.65
N TRP A 39 12.10 16.80 20.89
CA TRP A 39 12.04 17.76 21.97
C TRP A 39 13.42 17.99 22.58
N ASN A 40 13.78 19.23 22.79
CA ASN A 40 14.98 19.57 23.53
C ASN A 40 14.64 19.69 25.02
N GLY A 41 15.08 18.68 25.80
CA GLY A 41 14.84 18.65 27.26
C GLY A 41 15.55 19.77 28.03
N THR A 42 16.63 20.32 27.51
CA THR A 42 17.37 21.39 28.16
C THR A 42 16.72 22.76 27.99
N THR A 43 16.30 23.06 26.75
CA THR A 43 15.62 24.36 26.44
C THR A 43 14.12 24.28 26.60
N ASN A 44 13.59 23.10 26.88
CA ASN A 44 12.14 22.82 26.97
C ASN A 44 11.34 23.31 25.74
N ALA A 45 11.87 23.05 24.54
CA ALA A 45 11.32 23.57 23.28
C ALA A 45 11.32 22.48 22.18
N PRO A 46 10.47 22.61 21.16
CA PRO A 46 10.51 21.77 19.98
C PRO A 46 11.87 21.83 19.28
N ARG A 47 12.34 20.73 18.75
CA ARG A 47 13.52 20.61 17.91
C ARG A 47 13.12 20.23 16.49
N ALA A 48 13.84 20.72 15.50
CA ALA A 48 13.64 20.30 14.12
C ALA A 48 13.80 18.76 13.99
N ALA A 49 12.92 18.13 13.25
CA ALA A 49 13.00 16.71 12.97
C ALA A 49 14.30 16.40 12.20
N ALA A 50 15.06 15.45 12.70
CA ALA A 50 16.29 14.99 12.07
C ALA A 50 16.61 13.57 12.51
N GLN A 51 17.07 12.74 11.58
CA GLN A 51 17.61 11.43 11.93
C GLN A 51 18.90 11.57 12.75
N THR A 52 19.09 10.69 13.70
CA THR A 52 20.23 10.73 14.61
C THR A 52 20.60 9.33 15.10
N ASN A 53 21.88 9.13 15.39
CA ASN A 53 22.39 7.91 16.04
C ASN A 53 22.31 7.97 17.58
N GLN A 54 21.79 9.07 18.13
CA GLN A 54 21.70 9.30 19.58
C GLN A 54 20.27 9.11 20.05
N PHE A 55 20.12 8.90 21.36
CA PHE A 55 18.82 8.92 22.00
C PHE A 55 18.16 10.30 21.83
N THR A 56 16.90 10.28 21.39
CA THR A 56 16.11 11.48 21.17
C THR A 56 14.93 11.51 22.12
N VAL A 57 14.69 12.65 22.74
CA VAL A 57 13.48 12.87 23.53
C VAL A 57 12.34 13.19 22.55
N LEU A 58 11.27 12.43 22.65
CA LEU A 58 10.05 12.64 21.88
C LEU A 58 8.94 13.16 22.78
N LYS A 59 8.16 14.09 22.28
CA LYS A 59 6.94 14.57 22.91
C LYS A 59 5.78 14.42 21.96
N PHE A 60 4.70 13.81 22.42
CA PHE A 60 3.46 13.70 21.65
C PHE A 60 2.67 14.99 21.77
N MET A 61 2.27 15.54 20.64
CA MET A 61 1.52 16.78 20.56
C MET A 61 0.49 16.73 19.44
N ASN A 62 -0.56 17.52 19.58
CA ASN A 62 -1.52 17.74 18.52
C ASN A 62 -0.86 18.59 17.42
N GLN A 63 -0.90 18.09 16.21
CA GLN A 63 -0.31 18.67 15.00
C GLN A 63 -1.35 18.71 13.89
N SER A 64 -1.05 19.40 12.83
CA SER A 64 -1.84 19.31 11.60
C SER A 64 -1.16 18.35 10.62
N ALA A 65 -1.91 17.42 10.04
CA ALA A 65 -1.38 16.50 9.05
C ALA A 65 -2.15 16.60 7.74
N ARG A 66 -1.50 16.17 6.66
CA ARG A 66 -2.13 15.92 5.36
C ARG A 66 -1.72 14.57 4.83
N LEU A 67 -2.67 13.88 4.22
CA LEU A 67 -2.42 12.68 3.42
C LEU A 67 -3.03 12.89 2.04
N TYR A 68 -2.37 12.37 1.03
CA TYR A 68 -2.94 12.27 -0.31
C TYR A 68 -2.42 11.03 -1.00
N GLY A 69 -3.20 10.54 -1.93
CA GLY A 69 -2.82 9.33 -2.63
C GLY A 69 -3.70 9.02 -3.82
N LEU A 70 -3.41 7.86 -4.39
CA LEU A 70 -4.10 7.32 -5.54
C LEU A 70 -4.20 5.81 -5.41
N ASP A 71 -5.42 5.30 -5.48
CA ASP A 71 -5.69 3.88 -5.57
C ASP A 71 -6.15 3.55 -6.98
N LEU A 72 -5.44 2.63 -7.64
CA LEU A 72 -5.81 2.08 -8.93
C LEU A 72 -6.16 0.61 -8.77
N SER A 73 -7.20 0.18 -9.46
CA SER A 73 -7.52 -1.24 -9.58
C SER A 73 -8.08 -1.53 -10.97
N GLY A 74 -7.84 -2.74 -11.46
CA GLY A 74 -8.37 -3.12 -12.74
C GLY A 74 -8.37 -4.62 -12.94
N ARG A 75 -9.20 -5.06 -13.84
CA ARG A 75 -9.24 -6.43 -14.34
C ARG A 75 -9.65 -6.45 -15.80
N MET A 76 -9.08 -7.39 -16.55
CA MET A 76 -9.43 -7.60 -17.94
C MET A 76 -9.25 -9.07 -18.33
N PRO A 77 -10.07 -9.59 -19.26
CA PRO A 77 -9.82 -10.88 -19.88
C PRO A 77 -8.61 -10.73 -20.84
N LEU A 78 -7.80 -11.77 -20.94
CA LEU A 78 -6.69 -11.82 -21.88
C LEU A 78 -6.98 -12.74 -23.05
N ALA A 79 -7.31 -14.00 -22.74
CA ALA A 79 -7.54 -15.02 -23.76
C ALA A 79 -8.45 -16.13 -23.23
N LYS A 80 -9.16 -16.77 -24.16
CA LYS A 80 -9.88 -18.01 -23.93
C LYS A 80 -9.29 -19.08 -24.85
N THR A 81 -8.76 -20.13 -24.26
CA THR A 81 -8.05 -21.20 -24.96
C THR A 81 -8.55 -22.57 -24.50
N GLY A 82 -8.04 -23.64 -25.10
CA GLY A 82 -8.27 -25.00 -24.62
C GLY A 82 -7.75 -25.28 -23.21
N LEU A 83 -6.86 -24.43 -22.69
CA LEU A 83 -6.34 -24.49 -21.31
C LEU A 83 -7.11 -23.59 -20.32
N GLY A 84 -8.26 -23.05 -20.75
CA GLY A 84 -9.13 -22.23 -19.92
C GLY A 84 -9.16 -20.76 -20.27
N GLU A 85 -9.76 -19.97 -19.36
CA GLU A 85 -9.91 -18.52 -19.48
C GLU A 85 -8.80 -17.84 -18.68
N PHE A 86 -8.00 -17.04 -19.38
CA PHE A 86 -6.95 -16.22 -18.79
C PHE A 86 -7.41 -14.79 -18.60
N GLY A 87 -6.99 -14.20 -17.49
CA GLY A 87 -7.28 -12.81 -17.16
C GLY A 87 -6.12 -12.15 -16.44
N LEU A 88 -6.17 -10.83 -16.40
CA LEU A 88 -5.23 -9.98 -15.67
C LEU A 88 -5.99 -9.19 -14.61
N LYS A 89 -5.44 -9.12 -13.40
CA LYS A 89 -5.89 -8.23 -12.32
C LYS A 89 -4.73 -7.39 -11.84
N GLY A 90 -5.01 -6.14 -11.52
CA GLY A 90 -3.98 -5.23 -11.02
C GLY A 90 -4.51 -4.36 -9.89
N LEU A 91 -3.63 -4.05 -8.96
CA LEU A 91 -3.81 -3.05 -7.91
C LEU A 91 -2.56 -2.17 -7.86
N LEU A 92 -2.72 -0.89 -7.61
CA LEU A 92 -1.63 0.02 -7.28
C LEU A 92 -2.14 0.99 -6.22
N ASN A 93 -1.35 1.14 -5.15
CA ASN A 93 -1.65 2.05 -4.07
C ASN A 93 -0.46 3.00 -3.87
N TYR A 94 -0.75 4.28 -3.84
CA TYR A 94 0.20 5.33 -3.50
C TYR A 94 -0.38 6.20 -2.40
N THR A 95 0.37 6.37 -1.33
CA THR A 95 0.04 7.28 -0.22
C THR A 95 1.25 8.12 0.14
N ASN A 96 1.04 9.41 0.35
CA ASN A 96 2.00 10.31 0.94
C ASN A 96 1.35 11.01 2.14
N GLY A 97 2.07 11.04 3.25
CA GLY A 97 1.62 11.70 4.49
C GLY A 97 2.70 12.62 5.02
N ARG A 98 2.30 13.85 5.40
CA ARG A 98 3.21 14.82 6.00
C ARG A 98 2.57 15.55 7.19
N ASN A 99 3.33 15.71 8.24
CA ASN A 99 3.05 16.64 9.30
C ASN A 99 3.23 18.07 8.73
N ARG A 100 2.22 18.91 8.87
CA ARG A 100 2.21 20.26 8.28
C ARG A 100 2.93 21.28 9.13
N ASP A 101 3.06 21.02 10.43
CA ASP A 101 3.65 21.94 11.38
C ASP A 101 5.18 21.77 11.44
N THR A 102 5.65 20.53 11.30
CA THR A 102 7.09 20.20 11.28
C THR A 102 7.67 20.00 9.88
N GLY A 103 6.83 19.70 8.89
CA GLY A 103 7.25 19.32 7.54
C GLY A 103 7.77 17.87 7.42
N ASP A 104 7.82 17.13 8.53
CA ASP A 104 8.31 15.75 8.57
C ASP A 104 7.35 14.76 7.88
N GLY A 105 7.86 13.61 7.46
CA GLY A 105 7.05 12.49 7.03
C GLY A 105 6.19 11.94 8.17
N LEU A 106 4.97 11.50 7.87
CA LEU A 106 4.21 10.75 8.86
C LEU A 106 4.80 9.35 9.01
N TYR A 107 4.80 8.89 10.26
CA TYR A 107 5.33 7.58 10.62
C TYR A 107 4.49 6.44 10.00
N ASN A 108 5.17 5.40 9.55
CA ASN A 108 4.56 4.15 9.05
C ASN A 108 3.65 4.32 7.83
N ILE A 109 3.93 5.28 6.96
CA ILE A 109 3.23 5.39 5.68
C ILE A 109 3.75 4.33 4.72
N MET A 110 2.84 3.53 4.17
CA MET A 110 3.18 2.49 3.19
C MET A 110 3.74 3.13 1.91
N PRO A 111 4.90 2.68 1.41
CA PRO A 111 5.42 3.16 0.13
C PRO A 111 4.55 2.69 -1.04
N LEU A 112 4.78 3.28 -2.22
CA LEU A 112 4.11 2.84 -3.46
C LEU A 112 4.22 1.32 -3.58
N ASN A 113 3.08 0.67 -3.71
CA ASN A 113 2.99 -0.77 -3.89
C ASN A 113 2.03 -1.13 -5.02
N ALA A 114 2.33 -2.22 -5.69
CA ALA A 114 1.51 -2.74 -6.77
C ALA A 114 1.41 -4.27 -6.68
N ARG A 115 0.28 -4.79 -7.10
CA ARG A 115 0.06 -6.23 -7.28
C ARG A 115 -0.48 -6.45 -8.68
N LEU A 116 0.10 -7.42 -9.38
CA LEU A 116 -0.34 -7.86 -10.69
C LEU A 116 -0.56 -9.36 -10.64
N ALA A 117 -1.73 -9.84 -11.03
CA ALA A 117 -2.06 -11.25 -11.02
C ALA A 117 -2.51 -11.70 -12.41
N LEU A 118 -1.80 -12.70 -12.94
CA LEU A 118 -2.26 -13.49 -14.08
C LEU A 118 -3.17 -14.59 -13.53
N THR A 119 -4.42 -14.64 -13.98
CA THR A 119 -5.41 -15.60 -13.51
C THR A 119 -5.75 -16.59 -14.62
N GLN A 120 -6.05 -17.82 -14.23
CA GLN A 120 -6.53 -18.89 -15.13
C GLN A 120 -7.72 -19.56 -14.46
N LYS A 121 -8.81 -19.73 -15.21
CA LYS A 121 -9.98 -20.53 -14.82
C LYS A 121 -10.11 -21.72 -15.77
N PHE A 122 -10.10 -22.92 -15.22
CA PHE A 122 -10.19 -24.14 -16.02
C PHE A 122 -10.79 -25.29 -15.23
N VAL A 123 -11.96 -25.78 -15.68
CA VAL A 123 -12.63 -27.00 -15.16
C VAL A 123 -12.63 -27.10 -13.62
N GLY A 124 -13.22 -26.08 -12.98
CA GLY A 124 -13.33 -25.99 -11.51
C GLY A 124 -12.05 -25.52 -10.80
N TRP A 125 -10.96 -25.32 -11.53
CA TRP A 125 -9.74 -24.69 -11.03
C TRP A 125 -9.75 -23.19 -11.22
N ASP A 126 -9.36 -22.46 -10.18
CA ASP A 126 -9.03 -21.04 -10.20
C ASP A 126 -7.56 -20.90 -9.79
N ASN A 127 -6.70 -20.56 -10.73
CA ASN A 127 -5.28 -20.39 -10.49
C ASN A 127 -4.88 -18.93 -10.63
N ALA A 128 -3.86 -18.50 -9.88
CA ALA A 128 -3.30 -17.17 -10.00
C ALA A 128 -1.77 -17.19 -9.75
N LEU A 129 -1.04 -16.51 -10.62
CA LEU A 129 0.35 -16.13 -10.42
C LEU A 129 0.38 -14.65 -10.10
N GLU A 130 0.75 -14.29 -8.88
CA GLU A 130 0.73 -12.93 -8.36
C GLU A 130 2.15 -12.38 -8.22
N PHE A 131 2.37 -11.18 -8.73
CA PHE A 131 3.57 -10.37 -8.55
C PHE A 131 3.24 -9.22 -7.58
N VAL A 132 3.96 -9.14 -6.48
CA VAL A 132 3.87 -8.05 -5.50
C VAL A 132 5.13 -7.21 -5.64
N MET A 133 4.98 -5.91 -5.83
CA MET A 133 6.07 -4.96 -5.98
C MET A 133 5.89 -3.84 -4.96
N VAL A 134 6.91 -3.58 -4.17
CA VAL A 134 6.92 -2.51 -3.17
C VAL A 134 8.15 -1.65 -3.39
N LYS A 135 7.94 -0.35 -3.56
CA LYS A 135 9.03 0.62 -3.73
C LYS A 135 9.80 0.79 -2.42
N GLY A 136 11.09 1.07 -2.49
CA GLY A 136 11.88 1.48 -1.33
C GLY A 136 11.31 2.73 -0.67
N LYS A 137 11.32 2.75 0.66
CA LYS A 137 10.87 3.87 1.47
C LYS A 137 12.09 4.71 1.87
N HIS A 138 12.06 6.00 1.50
CA HIS A 138 13.10 6.99 1.79
C HIS A 138 12.53 8.32 2.33
N SER A 139 11.27 8.30 2.77
CA SER A 139 10.55 9.49 3.24
C SER A 139 9.73 9.18 4.49
N GLY A 140 10.35 8.49 5.43
CA GLY A 140 9.77 8.19 6.73
C GLY A 140 9.76 9.41 7.66
N SER A 141 9.41 9.18 8.94
CA SER A 141 9.48 10.18 9.98
C SER A 141 10.90 10.32 10.51
N ASP A 142 11.56 11.44 10.21
CA ASP A 142 12.89 11.76 10.74
C ASP A 142 12.85 11.93 12.27
N ALA A 143 11.75 12.50 12.80
CA ALA A 143 11.55 12.67 14.23
C ALA A 143 11.58 11.34 14.98
N ARG A 144 11.05 10.28 14.40
CA ARG A 144 11.03 8.93 14.98
C ARG A 144 12.20 8.06 14.56
N ASN A 145 13.14 8.62 13.84
CA ASN A 145 14.31 7.91 13.31
C ASN A 145 13.89 6.67 12.48
N GLU A 146 12.84 6.83 11.67
CA GLU A 146 12.31 5.76 10.84
C GLU A 146 13.33 5.37 9.79
N MET A 147 13.67 4.09 9.75
CA MET A 147 14.70 3.58 8.85
C MET A 147 14.21 3.49 7.42
N ASP A 148 15.08 3.83 6.49
CA ASP A 148 14.87 3.53 5.07
C ASP A 148 14.79 2.03 4.85
N THR A 149 13.85 1.59 4.02
CA THR A 149 13.74 0.19 3.63
C THR A 149 13.93 0.04 2.13
N PRO A 150 14.69 -0.96 1.67
CA PRO A 150 14.84 -1.25 0.25
C PRO A 150 13.50 -1.73 -0.32
N GLY A 151 13.27 -1.45 -1.61
CA GLY A 151 12.16 -2.02 -2.32
C GLY A 151 12.32 -3.53 -2.53
N TYR A 152 11.19 -4.21 -2.70
CA TYR A 152 11.18 -5.64 -2.95
C TYR A 152 10.11 -6.06 -3.95
N GLY A 153 10.30 -7.25 -4.52
CA GLY A 153 9.32 -7.91 -5.35
C GLY A 153 9.16 -9.35 -4.94
N LEU A 154 7.93 -9.83 -4.83
CA LEU A 154 7.59 -11.20 -4.47
C LEU A 154 6.77 -11.83 -5.59
N VAL A 155 6.86 -13.14 -5.70
CA VAL A 155 6.02 -13.97 -6.56
C VAL A 155 5.26 -14.95 -5.69
N ASN A 156 3.94 -14.95 -5.82
CA ASN A 156 3.05 -15.84 -5.10
C ASN A 156 2.30 -16.73 -6.10
N LEU A 157 2.03 -17.95 -5.72
CA LEU A 157 1.21 -18.88 -6.49
C LEU A 157 -0.01 -19.25 -5.65
N ARG A 158 -1.18 -19.17 -6.26
CA ARG A 158 -2.45 -19.57 -5.63
C ARG A 158 -3.19 -20.50 -6.58
N ALA A 159 -3.79 -21.53 -6.04
CA ALA A 159 -4.67 -22.44 -6.77
C ALA A 159 -5.84 -22.81 -5.88
N SER A 160 -7.04 -22.86 -6.45
CA SER A 160 -8.19 -23.40 -5.77
C SER A 160 -8.99 -24.32 -6.67
N HIS A 161 -9.58 -25.32 -6.10
CA HIS A 161 -10.48 -26.20 -6.80
C HIS A 161 -11.83 -26.25 -6.07
N SER A 162 -12.90 -26.09 -6.83
CA SER A 162 -14.28 -26.08 -6.29
C SER A 162 -15.07 -27.28 -6.82
N TRP A 163 -15.57 -28.07 -5.87
CA TRP A 163 -16.63 -29.05 -6.11
C TRP A 163 -17.99 -28.49 -5.65
N LYS A 164 -19.05 -29.23 -5.83
CA LYS A 164 -20.39 -28.75 -5.45
C LYS A 164 -20.53 -28.31 -3.98
N GLN A 165 -19.82 -28.96 -3.07
CA GLN A 165 -19.95 -28.75 -1.60
C GLN A 165 -18.65 -28.43 -0.91
N VAL A 166 -17.52 -28.53 -1.59
CA VAL A 166 -16.17 -28.38 -1.01
C VAL A 166 -15.33 -27.50 -1.92
N ARG A 167 -14.58 -26.59 -1.33
CA ARG A 167 -13.53 -25.83 -1.99
C ARG A 167 -12.22 -26.09 -1.23
N LEU A 168 -11.15 -26.38 -1.96
CA LEU A 168 -9.79 -26.44 -1.44
C LEU A 168 -8.99 -25.27 -2.03
N ASP A 169 -8.25 -24.59 -1.16
CA ASP A 169 -7.39 -23.48 -1.52
C ASP A 169 -5.95 -23.83 -1.13
N PHE A 170 -5.02 -23.61 -2.07
CA PHE A 170 -3.59 -23.80 -1.90
C PHE A 170 -2.89 -22.48 -2.19
N GLY A 171 -1.86 -22.16 -1.41
CA GLY A 171 -1.06 -20.97 -1.64
C GLY A 171 0.41 -21.20 -1.31
N ILE A 172 1.29 -20.65 -2.13
CA ILE A 172 2.71 -20.51 -1.88
C ILE A 172 3.00 -19.02 -1.96
N GLU A 173 3.44 -18.42 -0.87
CA GLU A 173 3.86 -17.03 -0.81
C GLU A 173 5.38 -16.95 -0.88
N ASN A 174 5.88 -15.87 -1.48
CA ASN A 174 7.32 -15.64 -1.63
C ASN A 174 8.04 -16.84 -2.24
N LEU A 175 7.60 -17.27 -3.42
CA LEU A 175 8.06 -18.49 -4.12
C LEU A 175 9.60 -18.58 -4.26
N PHE A 176 10.29 -17.43 -4.29
CA PHE A 176 11.75 -17.35 -4.45
C PHE A 176 12.49 -17.06 -3.13
N ASP A 177 11.82 -17.20 -1.99
CA ASP A 177 12.41 -17.01 -0.64
C ASP A 177 13.21 -15.70 -0.51
N ARG A 178 12.66 -14.60 -1.02
CA ARG A 178 13.30 -13.29 -0.97
C ARG A 178 13.19 -12.68 0.43
N LEU A 179 14.32 -12.30 1.02
CA LEU A 179 14.31 -11.49 2.24
C LEU A 179 13.76 -10.08 1.95
N TYR A 180 12.81 -9.61 2.75
CA TYR A 180 12.21 -8.28 2.64
C TYR A 180 11.82 -7.74 4.00
N TYR A 181 11.61 -6.44 4.06
CA TYR A 181 11.18 -5.71 5.26
C TYR A 181 9.84 -5.03 4.99
N HIS A 182 8.97 -5.03 6.00
CA HIS A 182 7.68 -4.35 5.98
C HIS A 182 7.78 -2.93 6.51
#